data_f486cc00f4a43804f60800e612e1c3e9
#
_entry.id   f486cc00f4a43804f60800e612e1c3e9
#
_cell.length_a   1.000
_cell.length_b   1.000
_cell.length_c   1.000
_cell.angle_alpha   90.00
_cell.angle_beta   90.00
_cell.angle_gamma   90.00
#
_symmetry.space_group_name_H-M   'P 1'
#
loop_
_entity.id
_entity.type
_entity.pdbx_description
1 polymer ?
#
loop_
_entity_poly.entity_id
_entity_poly.type
_entity_poly.pdbx_seq_one_letter_code
_entity_poly.pdbx_strand_id
1 'polypeptide(L)'
;MLIELDNLIPAPLPELIVESSSLWGKKIRFQSKSRILISAGSGKGKSTLLHMLYGLRCDYSGEIRLNDKSAREFSSKEWQTYRRERVALQFQELRLFPNLSALENLLLLPSVNPSVQSPEEMSERLGMASFLNKKITTLSFGQRQRIALIRVLRKPFELLMLDEPFSHLDQANQVLACSLIEEVVRINQASLLVSSLGPIPPLSFNQSISL
;
A
#
# COMPACT_ATOMS: atom_id res chain seq x y z
N MET A 1 3.25 13.40 -3.71
CA MET A 1 2.97 13.03 -5.12
C MET A 1 1.52 13.39 -5.46
N LEU A 2 1.28 14.03 -6.60
CA LEU A 2 -0.05 14.29 -7.15
C LEU A 2 -0.49 13.10 -7.99
N ILE A 3 -1.76 12.66 -7.85
CA ILE A 3 -2.36 11.59 -8.67
C ILE A 3 -3.68 12.11 -9.24
N GLU A 4 -3.84 11.99 -10.54
CA GLU A 4 -5.08 12.33 -11.23
C GLU A 4 -5.60 11.12 -11.99
N LEU A 5 -6.88 10.85 -11.82
CA LEU A 5 -7.63 9.81 -12.50
C LEU A 5 -8.72 10.50 -13.33
N ASP A 6 -8.81 10.21 -14.62
CA ASP A 6 -9.83 10.77 -15.49
C ASP A 6 -10.56 9.64 -16.22
N ASN A 7 -11.84 9.46 -15.90
CA ASN A 7 -12.70 8.40 -16.45
C ASN A 7 -12.07 6.99 -16.40
N LEU A 8 -11.34 6.70 -15.31
CA LEU A 8 -10.63 5.43 -15.14
C LEU A 8 -11.61 4.28 -14.92
N ILE A 9 -11.56 3.25 -15.76
CA ILE A 9 -12.34 2.01 -15.66
C ILE A 9 -11.44 0.83 -15.98
N PRO A 10 -11.19 -0.11 -15.03
CA PRO A 10 -10.42 -1.33 -15.29
C PRO A 10 -11.20 -2.33 -16.14
N ALA A 11 -10.50 -3.11 -16.94
CA ALA A 11 -11.09 -4.18 -17.72
C ALA A 11 -10.72 -5.57 -17.14
N PRO A 12 -11.69 -6.50 -16.93
CA PRO A 12 -13.15 -6.26 -16.96
C PRO A 12 -13.68 -5.70 -15.61
N LEU A 13 -14.64 -4.81 -15.66
CA LEU A 13 -15.40 -4.38 -14.49
C LEU A 13 -16.90 -4.28 -14.87
N PRO A 14 -17.83 -4.91 -14.12
CA PRO A 14 -19.26 -4.82 -14.39
C PRO A 14 -19.79 -3.38 -14.31
N GLU A 15 -20.69 -3.00 -15.23
CA GLU A 15 -21.30 -1.65 -15.29
C GLU A 15 -21.92 -1.20 -13.97
N LEU A 16 -22.65 -2.08 -13.28
CA LEU A 16 -23.25 -1.79 -11.98
C LEU A 16 -22.23 -1.35 -10.91
N ILE A 17 -20.99 -1.85 -11.00
CA ILE A 17 -19.92 -1.42 -10.09
C ILE A 17 -19.42 -0.03 -10.50
N VAL A 18 -19.31 0.26 -11.79
CA VAL A 18 -18.91 1.58 -12.28
C VAL A 18 -19.94 2.64 -11.88
N GLU A 19 -21.22 2.37 -12.06
CA GLU A 19 -22.31 3.29 -11.73
C GLU A 19 -22.40 3.60 -10.23
N SER A 20 -22.21 2.57 -9.37
CA SER A 20 -22.28 2.72 -7.91
C SER A 20 -21.01 3.33 -7.29
N SER A 21 -19.91 3.39 -8.04
CA SER A 21 -18.62 3.84 -7.55
C SER A 21 -18.51 5.38 -7.52
N SER A 22 -17.89 5.90 -6.48
CA SER A 22 -17.49 7.30 -6.42
C SER A 22 -16.12 7.58 -7.09
N LEU A 23 -15.48 6.55 -7.70
CA LEU A 23 -14.18 6.67 -8.36
C LEU A 23 -14.22 6.27 -9.84
N TRP A 24 -14.75 5.06 -10.12
CA TRP A 24 -14.74 4.53 -11.49
C TRP A 24 -15.54 5.41 -12.44
N GLY A 25 -14.96 5.74 -13.58
CA GLY A 25 -15.57 6.61 -14.57
C GLY A 25 -15.72 8.08 -14.13
N LYS A 26 -15.05 8.49 -13.03
CA LYS A 26 -15.08 9.87 -12.51
C LYS A 26 -13.72 10.54 -12.69
N LYS A 27 -13.75 11.89 -12.53
CA LYS A 27 -12.52 12.68 -12.45
C LYS A 27 -12.15 12.88 -10.98
N ILE A 28 -11.03 12.28 -10.57
CA ILE A 28 -10.55 12.27 -9.19
C ILE A 28 -9.14 12.84 -9.14
N ARG A 29 -8.87 13.64 -8.13
CA ARG A 29 -7.54 14.21 -7.88
C ARG A 29 -7.14 14.00 -6.42
N PHE A 30 -6.02 13.30 -6.21
CA PHE A 30 -5.40 13.15 -4.90
C PHE A 30 -4.22 14.10 -4.79
N GLN A 31 -4.33 15.07 -3.90
CA GLN A 31 -3.27 16.03 -3.64
C GLN A 31 -2.06 15.36 -2.99
N SER A 32 -0.90 15.97 -3.09
CA SER A 32 0.27 15.54 -2.36
C SER A 32 -0.01 15.54 -0.84
N LYS A 33 0.51 14.53 -0.14
CA LYS A 33 0.29 14.31 1.30
C LYS A 33 -1.17 14.01 1.68
N SER A 34 -2.02 13.65 0.72
CA SER A 34 -3.38 13.16 1.00
C SER A 34 -3.37 11.84 1.74
N ARG A 35 -4.39 11.66 2.56
CA ARG A 35 -4.64 10.45 3.35
C ARG A 35 -5.99 9.88 2.95
N ILE A 36 -5.98 8.82 2.18
CA ILE A 36 -7.13 8.35 1.42
C ILE A 36 -7.52 6.96 1.92
N LEU A 37 -8.79 6.80 2.28
CA LEU A 37 -9.41 5.51 2.55
C LEU A 37 -10.23 5.07 1.34
N ILE A 38 -9.94 3.89 0.81
CA ILE A 38 -10.77 3.22 -0.21
C ILE A 38 -11.59 2.14 0.47
N SER A 39 -12.89 2.36 0.57
CA SER A 39 -13.83 1.42 1.18
C SER A 39 -14.66 0.73 0.11
N ALA A 40 -14.72 -0.59 0.13
CA ALA A 40 -15.59 -1.34 -0.77
C ALA A 40 -15.71 -2.81 -0.35
N GLY A 41 -16.80 -3.46 -0.72
CA GLY A 41 -16.94 -4.91 -0.63
C GLY A 41 -15.89 -5.67 -1.45
N SER A 42 -15.83 -6.99 -1.31
CA SER A 42 -14.97 -7.84 -2.12
C SER A 42 -15.33 -7.72 -3.61
N GLY A 43 -14.34 -7.83 -4.49
CA GLY A 43 -14.55 -7.81 -5.95
C GLY A 43 -14.84 -6.44 -6.57
N LYS A 44 -14.88 -5.35 -5.80
CA LYS A 44 -15.18 -3.99 -6.27
C LYS A 44 -13.98 -3.26 -6.91
N GLY A 45 -12.81 -3.88 -7.00
CA GLY A 45 -11.63 -3.33 -7.69
C GLY A 45 -10.62 -2.60 -6.82
N LYS A 46 -10.66 -2.72 -5.46
CA LYS A 46 -9.67 -2.08 -4.56
C LYS A 46 -8.23 -2.42 -4.92
N SER A 47 -7.88 -3.72 -4.89
CA SER A 47 -6.54 -4.19 -5.27
C SER A 47 -6.18 -3.85 -6.72
N THR A 48 -7.17 -3.85 -7.61
CA THR A 48 -7.01 -3.45 -9.01
C THR A 48 -6.53 -2.00 -9.13
N LEU A 49 -7.18 -1.06 -8.40
CA LEU A 49 -6.74 0.34 -8.37
C LEU A 49 -5.29 0.46 -7.89
N LEU A 50 -4.94 -0.22 -6.78
CA LEU A 50 -3.58 -0.19 -6.25
C LEU A 50 -2.56 -0.75 -7.25
N HIS A 51 -2.90 -1.83 -7.94
CA HIS A 51 -2.04 -2.44 -8.97
C HIS A 51 -1.86 -1.54 -10.20
N MET A 52 -2.90 -0.81 -10.63
CA MET A 52 -2.78 0.18 -11.70
C MET A 52 -1.88 1.35 -11.29
N LEU A 53 -2.05 1.91 -10.09
CA LEU A 53 -1.21 2.97 -9.56
C LEU A 53 0.25 2.53 -9.33
N TYR A 54 0.46 1.24 -9.08
CA TYR A 54 1.80 0.65 -8.95
C TYR A 54 2.45 0.28 -10.29
N GLY A 55 1.70 0.40 -11.41
CA GLY A 55 2.17 0.04 -12.75
C GLY A 55 2.30 -1.47 -12.99
N LEU A 56 1.46 -2.28 -12.37
CA LEU A 56 1.34 -3.74 -12.59
C LEU A 56 0.20 -4.09 -13.53
N ARG A 57 -0.77 -3.20 -13.71
CA ARG A 57 -1.89 -3.36 -14.64
C ARG A 57 -2.00 -2.15 -15.55
N CYS A 58 -2.21 -2.40 -16.83
CA CYS A 58 -2.41 -1.39 -17.86
C CYS A 58 -3.71 -1.61 -18.68
N ASP A 59 -4.50 -2.62 -18.31
CA ASP A 59 -5.77 -2.98 -18.92
C ASP A 59 -6.92 -2.15 -18.34
N TYR A 60 -6.96 -0.86 -18.69
CA TYR A 60 -7.98 0.09 -18.28
C TYR A 60 -8.26 1.10 -19.41
N SER A 61 -9.46 1.66 -19.41
CA SER A 61 -9.80 2.88 -20.16
C SER A 61 -9.63 4.12 -19.28
N GLY A 62 -9.64 5.30 -19.90
CA GLY A 62 -9.37 6.56 -19.18
C GLY A 62 -7.89 6.80 -18.97
N GLU A 63 -7.56 7.67 -18.03
CA GLU A 63 -6.21 8.19 -17.83
C GLU A 63 -5.79 8.12 -16.36
N ILE A 64 -4.52 7.78 -16.12
CA ILE A 64 -3.83 7.92 -14.84
C ILE A 64 -2.64 8.87 -15.07
N ARG A 65 -2.56 9.96 -14.31
CA ARG A 65 -1.41 10.85 -14.31
C ARG A 65 -0.74 10.86 -12.94
N LEU A 66 0.57 10.76 -12.95
CA LEU A 66 1.43 10.73 -11.77
C LEU A 66 2.40 11.92 -11.85
N ASN A 67 2.17 12.96 -11.05
CA ASN A 67 2.88 14.24 -11.15
C ASN A 67 2.91 14.77 -12.59
N ASP A 68 1.74 15.00 -13.17
CA ASP A 68 1.53 15.54 -14.52
C ASP A 68 1.97 14.67 -15.70
N LYS A 69 2.62 13.51 -15.47
CA LYS A 69 2.98 12.57 -16.53
C LYS A 69 1.95 11.44 -16.64
N SER A 70 1.53 11.10 -17.86
CA SER A 70 0.67 9.94 -18.12
C SER A 70 1.37 8.64 -17.72
N ALA A 71 0.65 7.77 -17.01
CA ALA A 71 1.15 6.43 -16.67
C ALA A 71 1.43 5.58 -17.92
N ARG A 72 0.75 5.85 -19.05
CA ARG A 72 0.97 5.18 -20.35
C ARG A 72 2.30 5.56 -21.00
N GLU A 73 2.86 6.72 -20.65
CA GLU A 73 4.13 7.22 -21.18
C GLU A 73 5.35 6.73 -20.38
N PHE A 74 5.13 6.00 -19.28
CA PHE A 74 6.23 5.47 -18.49
C PHE A 74 6.91 4.31 -19.21
N SER A 75 8.19 4.44 -19.50
CA SER A 75 9.05 3.34 -19.92
C SER A 75 9.22 2.31 -18.80
N SER A 76 9.65 1.10 -19.15
CA SER A 76 9.95 0.05 -18.14
C SER A 76 10.97 0.51 -17.10
N LYS A 77 11.97 1.31 -17.51
CA LYS A 77 13.00 1.87 -16.61
C LYS A 77 12.40 2.89 -15.63
N GLU A 78 11.49 3.75 -16.11
CA GLU A 78 10.81 4.72 -15.25
C GLU A 78 9.89 4.04 -14.25
N TRP A 79 9.13 3.02 -14.68
CA TRP A 79 8.34 2.20 -13.76
C TRP A 79 9.20 1.49 -12.71
N GLN A 80 10.39 1.01 -13.09
CA GLN A 80 11.32 0.40 -12.13
C GLN A 80 11.80 1.42 -11.09
N THR A 81 12.21 2.61 -11.53
CA THR A 81 12.65 3.70 -10.64
C THR A 81 11.50 4.16 -9.75
N TYR A 82 10.30 4.33 -10.30
CA TYR A 82 9.10 4.70 -9.57
C TYR A 82 8.80 3.71 -8.43
N ARG A 83 8.80 2.40 -8.74
CA ARG A 83 8.59 1.35 -7.73
C ARG A 83 9.72 1.25 -6.72
N ARG A 84 10.95 1.58 -7.09
CA ARG A 84 12.10 1.53 -6.19
C ARG A 84 12.12 2.69 -5.19
N GLU A 85 11.77 3.90 -5.63
CA GLU A 85 12.09 5.14 -4.92
C GLU A 85 10.87 5.97 -4.50
N ARG A 86 9.74 5.86 -5.21
CA ARG A 86 8.64 6.79 -5.06
C ARG A 86 7.34 6.18 -4.56
N VAL A 87 7.14 4.87 -4.72
CA VAL A 87 5.93 4.20 -4.28
C VAL A 87 6.23 2.93 -3.52
N ALA A 88 5.54 2.74 -2.41
CA ALA A 88 5.58 1.50 -1.64
C ALA A 88 4.18 0.87 -1.63
N LEU A 89 4.10 -0.44 -1.85
CA LEU A 89 2.84 -1.19 -1.85
C LEU A 89 2.98 -2.44 -0.97
N GLN A 90 2.14 -2.53 0.06
CA GLN A 90 1.87 -3.80 0.73
C GLN A 90 0.72 -4.50 0.01
N PHE A 91 1.02 -5.65 -0.56
CA PHE A 91 0.03 -6.49 -1.22
C PHE A 91 -0.79 -7.29 -0.20
N GLN A 92 -2.02 -7.62 -0.53
CA GLN A 92 -2.88 -8.48 0.29
C GLN A 92 -2.22 -9.87 0.52
N GLU A 93 -1.53 -10.44 -0.50
CA GLU A 93 -0.81 -11.71 -0.39
C GLU A 93 0.56 -11.59 0.31
N LEU A 94 0.89 -10.42 0.85
CA LEU A 94 2.12 -10.08 1.60
C LEU A 94 3.44 -10.23 0.81
N ARG A 95 3.52 -11.10 -0.18
CA ARG A 95 4.67 -11.39 -1.06
C ARG A 95 5.99 -11.56 -0.29
N LEU A 96 5.94 -12.30 0.82
CA LEU A 96 7.11 -12.72 1.58
C LEU A 96 7.73 -13.99 0.99
N PHE A 97 9.03 -14.14 1.11
CA PHE A 97 9.77 -15.34 0.70
C PHE A 97 9.64 -16.40 1.80
N PRO A 98 8.90 -17.50 1.56
CA PRO A 98 8.49 -18.42 2.61
C PRO A 98 9.65 -19.19 3.24
N ASN A 99 10.71 -19.45 2.49
CA ASN A 99 11.88 -20.22 2.93
C ASN A 99 12.92 -19.38 3.68
N LEU A 100 12.80 -18.07 3.66
CA LEU A 100 13.65 -17.14 4.37
C LEU A 100 13.09 -16.83 5.76
N SER A 101 13.96 -16.43 6.67
CA SER A 101 13.57 -15.88 7.97
C SER A 101 12.86 -14.53 7.82
N ALA A 102 12.22 -14.08 8.89
CA ALA A 102 11.62 -12.76 8.93
C ALA A 102 12.67 -11.66 8.69
N LEU A 103 13.83 -11.74 9.36
CA LEU A 103 14.92 -10.77 9.19
C LEU A 103 15.45 -10.74 7.76
N GLU A 104 15.71 -11.91 7.16
CA GLU A 104 16.15 -11.97 5.76
C GLU A 104 15.14 -11.32 4.81
N ASN A 105 13.83 -11.54 5.03
CA ASN A 105 12.78 -10.84 4.26
C ASN A 105 12.83 -9.31 4.42
N LEU A 106 13.16 -8.82 5.61
CA LEU A 106 13.31 -7.38 5.86
C LEU A 106 14.55 -6.78 5.20
N LEU A 107 15.61 -7.58 5.04
CA LEU A 107 16.88 -7.15 4.44
C LEU A 107 16.88 -7.20 2.90
N LEU A 108 15.95 -7.92 2.28
CA LEU A 108 15.83 -8.04 0.81
C LEU A 108 15.23 -6.80 0.12
N LEU A 109 15.58 -5.62 0.56
CA LEU A 109 15.11 -4.37 -0.06
C LEU A 109 16.16 -3.80 -1.01
N PRO A 110 15.77 -3.43 -2.25
CA PRO A 110 16.69 -2.80 -3.21
C PRO A 110 17.08 -1.38 -2.82
N SER A 111 16.30 -0.76 -1.94
CA SER A 111 16.50 0.60 -1.44
C SER A 111 15.85 0.72 -0.06
N VAL A 112 16.54 1.36 0.86
CA VAL A 112 16.07 1.60 2.24
C VAL A 112 16.13 3.10 2.51
N ASN A 113 15.11 3.64 3.17
CA ASN A 113 15.13 5.01 3.65
C ASN A 113 15.98 5.08 4.93
N PRO A 114 17.11 5.80 4.94
CA PRO A 114 17.98 5.89 6.11
C PRO A 114 17.38 6.71 7.27
N SER A 115 16.31 7.44 7.03
CA SER A 115 15.64 8.27 8.04
C SER A 115 14.62 7.52 8.89
N VAL A 116 14.32 6.25 8.54
CA VAL A 116 13.40 5.41 9.32
C VAL A 116 14.16 4.43 10.20
N GLN A 117 13.49 3.92 11.21
CA GLN A 117 14.05 2.98 12.19
C GLN A 117 14.59 1.71 11.53
N SER A 118 15.50 1.04 12.22
CA SER A 118 16.05 -0.26 11.83
C SER A 118 14.95 -1.35 11.79
N PRO A 119 15.19 -2.49 11.11
CA PRO A 119 14.23 -3.60 11.13
C PRO A 119 14.02 -4.16 12.54
N GLU A 120 15.06 -4.14 13.39
CA GLU A 120 15.00 -4.57 14.77
C GLU A 120 14.09 -3.67 15.62
N GLU A 121 14.30 -2.34 15.57
CA GLU A 121 13.48 -1.37 16.30
C GLU A 121 12.01 -1.40 15.88
N MET A 122 11.72 -1.45 14.58
CA MET A 122 10.34 -1.60 14.08
C MET A 122 9.73 -2.94 14.53
N SER A 123 10.55 -4.02 14.58
CA SER A 123 10.10 -5.33 15.01
C SER A 123 9.78 -5.35 16.51
N GLU A 124 10.55 -4.68 17.35
CA GLU A 124 10.23 -4.50 18.77
C GLU A 124 8.89 -3.81 18.95
N ARG A 125 8.67 -2.70 18.25
CA ARG A 125 7.42 -1.93 18.31
C ARG A 125 6.19 -2.74 17.91
N LEU A 126 6.33 -3.64 16.94
CA LEU A 126 5.23 -4.51 16.50
C LEU A 126 5.21 -5.88 17.18
N GLY A 127 5.99 -6.09 18.26
CA GLY A 127 6.04 -7.36 18.98
C GLY A 127 6.57 -8.52 18.14
N MET A 128 7.50 -8.25 17.21
CA MET A 128 8.05 -9.22 16.27
C MET A 128 9.53 -9.56 16.54
N ALA A 129 10.19 -8.93 17.52
CA ALA A 129 11.62 -9.11 17.78
C ALA A 129 12.02 -10.59 17.98
N SER A 130 11.27 -11.36 18.78
CA SER A 130 11.54 -12.79 19.04
C SER A 130 11.27 -13.72 17.84
N PHE A 131 10.69 -13.18 16.76
CA PHE A 131 10.35 -13.92 15.55
C PHE A 131 11.31 -13.65 14.38
N LEU A 132 12.25 -12.71 14.50
CA LEU A 132 13.12 -12.28 13.41
C LEU A 132 13.92 -13.43 12.77
N ASN A 133 14.39 -14.39 13.57
CA ASN A 133 15.15 -15.54 13.08
C ASN A 133 14.27 -16.73 12.66
N LYS A 134 12.94 -16.62 12.76
CA LYS A 134 12.02 -17.69 12.37
C LYS A 134 11.71 -17.60 10.88
N LYS A 135 11.59 -18.76 10.22
CA LYS A 135 11.14 -18.84 8.83
C LYS A 135 9.70 -18.34 8.70
N ILE A 136 9.39 -17.67 7.60
CA ILE A 136 8.05 -17.13 7.31
C ILE A 136 6.97 -18.22 7.37
N THR A 137 7.28 -19.44 6.92
CA THR A 137 6.34 -20.58 6.96
C THR A 137 5.88 -20.95 8.36
N THR A 138 6.66 -20.63 9.39
CA THR A 138 6.33 -20.95 10.80
C THR A 138 5.53 -19.85 11.51
N LEU A 139 5.33 -18.71 10.85
CA LEU A 139 4.63 -17.56 11.41
C LEU A 139 3.13 -17.63 11.10
N SER A 140 2.32 -17.16 12.05
CA SER A 140 0.88 -16.94 11.80
C SER A 140 0.65 -15.87 10.71
N PHE A 141 -0.53 -15.81 10.14
CA PHE A 141 -0.83 -14.81 9.11
C PHE A 141 -0.66 -13.37 9.64
N GLY A 142 -1.17 -13.06 10.84
CA GLY A 142 -1.01 -11.74 11.47
C GLY A 142 0.46 -11.40 11.78
N GLN A 143 1.31 -12.39 12.14
CA GLN A 143 2.75 -12.19 12.28
C GLN A 143 3.40 -11.87 10.93
N ARG A 144 3.06 -12.63 9.88
CA ARG A 144 3.53 -12.36 8.52
C ARG A 144 3.08 -10.98 8.02
N GLN A 145 1.85 -10.57 8.34
CA GLN A 145 1.32 -9.26 7.98
C GLN A 145 2.13 -8.12 8.60
N ARG A 146 2.51 -8.25 9.88
CA ARG A 146 3.39 -7.28 10.57
C ARG A 146 4.80 -7.23 9.94
N ILE A 147 5.40 -8.37 9.60
CA ILE A 147 6.69 -8.41 8.89
C ILE A 147 6.57 -7.73 7.51
N ALA A 148 5.51 -8.01 6.75
CA ALA A 148 5.29 -7.36 5.45
C ALA A 148 5.11 -5.84 5.59
N LEU A 149 4.43 -5.39 6.65
CA LEU A 149 4.28 -3.97 6.97
C LEU A 149 5.63 -3.32 7.28
N ILE A 150 6.45 -3.91 8.17
CA ILE A 150 7.80 -3.40 8.44
C ILE A 150 8.60 -3.30 7.14
N ARG A 151 8.59 -4.33 6.31
CA ARG A 151 9.33 -4.35 5.05
C ARG A 151 8.93 -3.20 4.12
N VAL A 152 7.64 -2.94 3.96
CA VAL A 152 7.17 -1.87 3.07
C VAL A 152 7.48 -0.48 3.63
N LEU A 153 7.40 -0.28 4.94
CA LEU A 153 7.66 0.99 5.62
C LEU A 153 9.14 1.40 5.58
N ARG A 154 10.05 0.46 5.39
CA ARG A 154 11.48 0.75 5.29
C ARG A 154 11.93 1.25 3.92
N LYS A 155 11.08 1.17 2.90
CA LYS A 155 11.37 1.74 1.57
C LYS A 155 11.31 3.26 1.58
N PRO A 156 12.04 3.96 0.69
CA PRO A 156 11.71 5.34 0.36
C PRO A 156 10.39 5.39 -0.40
N PHE A 157 9.52 6.38 -0.11
CA PHE A 157 8.29 6.58 -0.85
C PHE A 157 7.72 7.98 -0.69
N GLU A 158 7.03 8.45 -1.73
CA GLU A 158 6.14 9.61 -1.73
C GLU A 158 4.66 9.20 -1.61
N LEU A 159 4.35 7.92 -1.93
CA LEU A 159 3.04 7.30 -1.77
C LEU A 159 3.20 5.93 -1.13
N LEU A 160 2.56 5.73 0.00
CA LEU A 160 2.36 4.43 0.63
C LEU A 160 0.96 3.91 0.29
N MET A 161 0.91 2.71 -0.27
CA MET A 161 -0.34 1.99 -0.55
C MET A 161 -0.40 0.72 0.29
N LEU A 162 -1.51 0.51 0.99
CA LEU A 162 -1.71 -0.65 1.86
C LEU A 162 -3.01 -1.36 1.47
N ASP A 163 -2.90 -2.61 1.01
CA ASP A 163 -4.05 -3.41 0.61
C ASP A 163 -4.49 -4.30 1.78
N GLU A 164 -5.59 -3.93 2.41
CA GLU A 164 -6.20 -4.60 3.58
C GLU A 164 -5.19 -4.91 4.71
N PRO A 165 -4.41 -3.92 5.18
CA PRO A 165 -3.25 -4.16 6.04
C PRO A 165 -3.61 -4.65 7.45
N PHE A 166 -4.88 -4.60 7.85
CA PHE A 166 -5.33 -4.89 9.22
C PHE A 166 -6.24 -6.11 9.33
N SER A 167 -6.54 -6.80 8.21
CA SER A 167 -7.56 -7.86 8.15
C SER A 167 -7.36 -9.03 9.13
N HIS A 168 -6.13 -9.28 9.58
CA HIS A 168 -5.78 -10.38 10.48
C HIS A 168 -5.04 -9.90 11.74
N LEU A 169 -5.18 -8.64 12.10
CA LEU A 169 -4.64 -8.06 13.33
C LEU A 169 -5.75 -7.84 14.35
N ASP A 170 -5.50 -8.22 15.59
CA ASP A 170 -6.34 -7.80 16.70
C ASP A 170 -6.20 -6.29 16.96
N GLN A 171 -7.11 -5.74 17.76
CA GLN A 171 -7.19 -4.30 18.00
C GLN A 171 -5.89 -3.71 18.56
N ALA A 172 -5.20 -4.41 19.47
CA ALA A 172 -3.95 -3.94 20.05
C ALA A 172 -2.85 -3.84 18.98
N ASN A 173 -2.69 -4.89 18.15
CA ASN A 173 -1.74 -4.89 17.05
C ASN A 173 -2.10 -3.88 15.96
N GLN A 174 -3.39 -3.61 15.71
CA GLN A 174 -3.80 -2.54 14.78
C GLN A 174 -3.34 -1.16 15.27
N VAL A 175 -3.51 -0.85 16.56
CA VAL A 175 -3.07 0.43 17.14
C VAL A 175 -1.56 0.61 16.99
N LEU A 176 -0.76 -0.42 17.30
CA LEU A 176 0.69 -0.38 17.13
C LEU A 176 1.10 -0.18 15.66
N ALA A 177 0.45 -0.91 14.75
CA ALA A 177 0.70 -0.79 13.31
C ALA A 177 0.35 0.61 12.80
N CYS A 178 -0.80 1.16 13.19
CA CYS A 178 -1.22 2.51 12.82
C CYS A 178 -0.24 3.57 13.34
N SER A 179 0.21 3.47 14.59
CA SER A 179 1.21 4.39 15.15
C SER A 179 2.51 4.39 14.33
N LEU A 180 3.01 3.22 13.93
CA LEU A 180 4.20 3.11 13.11
C LEU A 180 3.98 3.67 11.68
N ILE A 181 2.84 3.38 11.06
CA ILE A 181 2.47 3.94 9.75
C ILE A 181 2.45 5.46 9.80
N GLU A 182 1.76 6.05 10.80
CA GLU A 182 1.64 7.50 10.97
C GLU A 182 3.00 8.19 11.04
N GLU A 183 3.90 7.63 11.84
CA GLU A 183 5.25 8.15 12.01
C GLU A 183 6.06 8.10 10.70
N VAL A 184 6.07 6.94 10.04
CA VAL A 184 6.87 6.76 8.81
C VAL A 184 6.30 7.57 7.65
N VAL A 185 4.98 7.69 7.52
CA VAL A 185 4.34 8.55 6.52
C VAL A 185 4.71 10.03 6.77
N ARG A 186 4.76 10.47 8.03
CA ARG A 186 5.19 11.81 8.39
C ARG A 186 6.67 12.05 8.08
N ILE A 187 7.56 11.11 8.40
CA ILE A 187 9.00 11.20 8.07
C ILE A 187 9.21 11.37 6.56
N ASN A 188 8.52 10.57 5.76
CA ASN A 188 8.60 10.63 4.29
C ASN A 188 7.83 11.83 3.69
N GLN A 189 7.03 12.56 4.46
CA GLN A 189 6.07 13.57 3.98
C GLN A 189 5.19 13.02 2.83
N ALA A 190 4.79 11.77 2.94
CA ALA A 190 4.16 11.01 1.89
C ALA A 190 2.62 11.09 1.93
N SER A 191 2.00 10.72 0.81
CA SER A 191 0.60 10.37 0.74
C SER A 191 0.38 8.94 1.26
N LEU A 192 -0.79 8.68 1.83
CA LEU A 192 -1.22 7.37 2.29
C LEU A 192 -2.52 6.97 1.59
N LEU A 193 -2.58 5.77 1.03
CA LEU A 193 -3.78 5.18 0.48
C LEU A 193 -3.99 3.79 1.09
N VAL A 194 -5.09 3.61 1.80
CA VAL A 194 -5.44 2.35 2.47
C VAL A 194 -6.71 1.79 1.87
N SER A 195 -6.70 0.54 1.45
CA SER A 195 -7.92 -0.20 1.14
C SER A 195 -8.43 -0.95 2.37
N SER A 196 -9.75 -0.96 2.57
CA SER A 196 -10.38 -1.70 3.67
C SER A 196 -11.69 -2.35 3.24
N LEU A 197 -11.92 -3.59 3.74
CA LEU A 197 -13.22 -4.30 3.68
C LEU A 197 -14.05 -4.09 4.95
N GLY A 198 -13.40 -3.78 6.05
CA GLY A 198 -13.98 -3.75 7.39
C GLY A 198 -14.07 -2.35 7.99
N PRO A 199 -14.11 -2.28 9.33
CA PRO A 199 -14.13 -1.03 10.05
C PRO A 199 -12.99 -0.10 9.64
N ILE A 200 -13.22 1.20 9.78
CA ILE A 200 -12.19 2.22 9.51
C ILE A 200 -11.05 2.02 10.52
N PRO A 201 -9.81 1.80 10.05
CA PRO A 201 -8.67 1.66 10.96
C PRO A 201 -8.42 2.96 11.72
N PRO A 202 -7.77 2.92 12.90
CA PRO A 202 -7.46 4.11 13.70
C PRO A 202 -6.33 4.96 13.10
N LEU A 203 -6.50 5.34 11.84
CA LEU A 203 -5.66 6.26 11.06
C LEU A 203 -6.48 7.50 10.72
N SER A 204 -5.82 8.65 10.63
CA SER A 204 -6.51 9.86 10.17
C SER A 204 -6.58 9.88 8.64
N PHE A 205 -7.78 10.06 8.09
CA PHE A 205 -8.02 10.22 6.66
C PHE A 205 -8.64 11.59 6.38
N ASN A 206 -8.21 12.25 5.31
CA ASN A 206 -8.81 13.51 4.85
C ASN A 206 -9.71 13.30 3.62
N GLN A 207 -9.73 12.09 3.07
CA GLN A 207 -10.59 11.71 1.96
C GLN A 207 -11.00 10.24 2.09
N SER A 208 -12.29 9.96 1.84
CA SER A 208 -12.83 8.60 1.78
C SER A 208 -13.55 8.40 0.45
N ILE A 209 -13.31 7.26 -0.18
CA ILE A 209 -13.85 6.89 -1.49
C ILE A 209 -14.51 5.52 -1.37
N SER A 210 -15.73 5.40 -1.89
CA SER A 210 -16.45 4.13 -2.02
C SER A 210 -16.38 3.62 -3.46
N LEU A 211 -16.02 2.33 -3.64
CA LEU A 211 -16.04 1.65 -4.94
C LEU A 211 -17.27 0.78 -5.08
#